data_c244e9844755dbcba0a2611d0629fc72
#
_entry.id   c244e9844755dbcba0a2611d0629fc72
#
_cell.length_a   1.000
_cell.length_b   1.000
_cell.length_c   1.000
_cell.angle_alpha   90.00
_cell.angle_beta   90.00
_cell.angle_gamma   90.00
#
_symmetry.space_group_name_H-M   'P 1'
#
loop_
_entity.id
_entity.type
_entity.pdbx_description
1 polymer ?
#
loop_
_entity_poly.entity_id
_entity_poly.type
_entity_poly.pdbx_seq_one_letter_code
_entity_poly.pdbx_strand_id
1 'polypeptide(L)'
;VKTDEPWMDVSLRKGKVETESRIWVGIDWTKLKAGETEGILYICRERERVPIRLHVVKADLPVQVEGHWFGNACGNEFSVPAWQFNACHPGRYAKWTFLLDLGRGEGCMGLSPVTAPSATSFEDAPCLEYQVYFPKTGTQTVCLGVLPTQDVMPERGLRLAFGLDGGIVRTLDARQGFVDTFSEYTPKNLKKSPKLKPLPPRNKTLKLINGDGFCRNEIFDNLRWLTAEFEVEKPGLHTFKVYMVDPEIVLEQLVFN
;
A
#
# COMPACT_ATOMS: atom_id res chain seq x y z
N VAL A 1 25.54 1.44 -13.19
CA VAL A 1 24.54 2.46 -13.47
C VAL A 1 25.21 3.80 -13.65
N LYS A 2 24.80 4.61 -14.61
CA LYS A 2 25.35 5.94 -14.91
C LYS A 2 24.21 6.94 -15.09
N THR A 3 24.44 8.14 -14.59
CA THR A 3 23.62 9.32 -14.88
C THR A 3 24.53 10.54 -14.91
N ASP A 4 24.24 11.49 -15.78
CA ASP A 4 24.90 12.78 -15.86
C ASP A 4 24.07 13.88 -15.17
N GLU A 5 22.89 13.52 -14.63
CA GLU A 5 22.00 14.44 -13.94
C GLU A 5 22.48 14.70 -12.52
N PRO A 6 22.84 15.95 -12.15
CA PRO A 6 23.38 16.26 -10.82
C PRO A 6 22.35 16.13 -9.68
N TRP A 7 21.07 16.07 -10.02
CA TRP A 7 19.96 15.92 -9.10
C TRP A 7 19.55 14.46 -8.86
N MET A 8 20.14 13.50 -9.62
CA MET A 8 19.90 12.06 -9.40
C MET A 8 20.96 11.49 -8.48
N ASP A 9 20.54 10.82 -7.44
CA ASP A 9 21.38 9.96 -6.63
C ASP A 9 21.03 8.49 -6.87
N VAL A 10 22.02 7.59 -6.87
CA VAL A 10 21.85 6.18 -7.19
C VAL A 10 22.52 5.34 -6.12
N SER A 11 21.75 4.45 -5.50
CA SER A 11 22.25 3.61 -4.40
C SER A 11 23.39 2.67 -4.81
N LEU A 12 23.44 2.25 -6.09
CA LEU A 12 24.44 1.34 -6.60
C LEU A 12 24.93 1.78 -7.99
N ARG A 13 26.18 2.22 -8.10
CA ARG A 13 26.78 2.63 -9.38
C ARG A 13 27.48 1.48 -10.12
N LYS A 14 28.02 0.50 -9.36
CA LYS A 14 28.70 -0.69 -9.91
C LYS A 14 28.41 -1.87 -9.00
N GLY A 15 28.19 -3.04 -9.58
CA GLY A 15 27.97 -4.29 -8.86
C GLY A 15 27.93 -5.49 -9.79
N LYS A 16 27.97 -6.68 -9.20
CA LYS A 16 27.73 -7.94 -9.88
C LYS A 16 26.30 -8.38 -9.55
N VAL A 17 25.54 -8.71 -10.58
CA VAL A 17 24.18 -9.25 -10.41
C VAL A 17 24.25 -10.75 -10.63
N GLU A 18 23.85 -11.54 -9.63
CA GLU A 18 23.81 -12.99 -9.72
C GLU A 18 22.42 -13.48 -10.14
N THR A 19 21.37 -13.00 -9.48
CA THR A 19 19.97 -13.27 -9.82
C THR A 19 19.23 -11.98 -10.12
N GLU A 20 19.15 -11.10 -9.12
CA GLU A 20 18.54 -9.76 -9.24
C GLU A 20 19.32 -8.75 -8.40
N SER A 21 19.14 -7.46 -8.70
CA SER A 21 19.66 -6.38 -7.89
C SER A 21 18.71 -5.21 -7.94
N ARG A 22 18.35 -4.69 -6.78
CA ARG A 22 17.50 -3.51 -6.63
C ARG A 22 18.37 -2.26 -6.58
N ILE A 23 17.98 -1.25 -7.35
CA ILE A 23 18.67 0.03 -7.42
C ILE A 23 17.68 1.11 -7.04
N TRP A 24 18.00 1.90 -6.03
CA TRP A 24 17.22 3.06 -5.63
C TRP A 24 17.73 4.30 -6.36
N VAL A 25 16.81 5.10 -6.85
CA VAL A 25 17.09 6.39 -7.46
C VAL A 25 16.49 7.47 -6.58
N GLY A 26 17.34 8.24 -5.93
CA GLY A 26 16.96 9.40 -5.13
C GLY A 26 16.93 10.66 -5.97
N ILE A 27 16.09 11.62 -5.58
CA ILE A 27 15.96 12.93 -6.21
C ILE A 27 16.43 14.01 -5.21
N ASP A 28 17.47 14.75 -5.58
CA ASP A 28 17.88 15.94 -4.83
C ASP A 28 17.03 17.14 -5.27
N TRP A 29 15.91 17.34 -4.59
CA TRP A 29 14.94 18.39 -4.87
C TRP A 29 15.53 19.81 -4.75
N THR A 30 16.66 19.99 -4.05
CA THR A 30 17.31 21.29 -3.91
C THR A 30 17.95 21.77 -5.21
N LYS A 31 18.34 20.82 -6.07
CA LYS A 31 18.96 21.07 -7.36
C LYS A 31 17.98 21.23 -8.52
N LEU A 32 16.69 21.03 -8.26
CA LEU A 32 15.64 21.21 -9.25
C LEU A 32 14.95 22.56 -9.07
N LYS A 33 14.59 23.19 -10.20
CA LYS A 33 13.65 24.32 -10.23
C LYS A 33 12.22 23.77 -10.21
N ALA A 34 11.26 24.59 -9.78
CA ALA A 34 9.86 24.27 -9.92
C ALA A 34 9.50 24.02 -11.38
N GLY A 35 8.59 23.09 -11.63
CA GLY A 35 8.19 22.65 -12.96
C GLY A 35 8.66 21.22 -13.30
N GLU A 36 8.54 20.87 -14.57
CA GLU A 36 8.88 19.57 -15.10
C GLU A 36 10.36 19.47 -15.50
N THR A 37 10.99 18.36 -15.18
CA THR A 37 12.37 18.05 -15.54
C THR A 37 12.45 16.62 -16.00
N GLU A 38 13.15 16.38 -17.10
CA GLU A 38 13.47 15.04 -17.58
C GLU A 38 14.94 14.73 -17.35
N GLY A 39 15.23 13.47 -17.03
CA GLY A 39 16.59 12.98 -16.94
C GLY A 39 16.71 11.54 -17.38
N ILE A 40 17.94 11.10 -17.66
CA ILE A 40 18.19 9.75 -18.14
C ILE A 40 19.21 9.05 -17.24
N LEU A 41 18.81 7.87 -16.80
CA LEU A 41 19.64 6.91 -16.11
C LEU A 41 19.99 5.79 -17.12
N TYR A 42 21.23 5.34 -17.15
CA TYR A 42 21.67 4.24 -18.00
C TYR A 42 22.05 3.02 -17.14
N ILE A 43 21.41 1.89 -17.40
CA ILE A 43 21.92 0.59 -16.96
C ILE A 43 22.91 0.10 -18.01
N CYS A 44 24.18 -0.07 -17.61
CA CYS A 44 25.25 -0.43 -18.52
C CYS A 44 25.76 -1.85 -18.21
N ARG A 45 25.83 -2.68 -19.27
CA ARG A 45 26.46 -4.00 -19.23
C ARG A 45 27.38 -4.11 -20.43
N GLU A 46 28.69 -4.24 -20.18
CA GLU A 46 29.70 -4.32 -21.24
C GLU A 46 29.56 -3.21 -22.29
N ARG A 47 29.03 -3.52 -23.48
CA ARG A 47 28.79 -2.59 -24.59
C ARG A 47 27.35 -2.12 -24.70
N GLU A 48 26.46 -2.69 -23.90
CA GLU A 48 25.03 -2.37 -23.94
C GLU A 48 24.71 -1.26 -22.94
N ARG A 49 23.81 -0.37 -23.33
CA ARG A 49 23.27 0.70 -22.48
C ARG A 49 21.76 0.72 -22.64
N VAL A 50 21.07 0.50 -21.56
CA VAL A 50 19.60 0.60 -21.51
C VAL A 50 19.25 1.93 -20.84
N PRO A 51 18.63 2.86 -21.58
CA PRO A 51 18.19 4.13 -21.01
C PRO A 51 16.90 3.94 -20.23
N ILE A 52 16.85 4.54 -19.05
CA ILE A 52 15.63 4.69 -18.24
C ILE A 52 15.37 6.19 -18.14
N ARG A 53 14.25 6.65 -18.68
CA ARG A 53 13.85 8.06 -18.61
C ARG A 53 13.09 8.27 -17.31
N LEU A 54 13.47 9.34 -16.59
CA LEU A 54 12.77 9.82 -15.41
C LEU A 54 12.14 11.16 -15.76
N HIS A 55 10.85 11.26 -15.51
CA HIS A 55 10.10 12.51 -15.55
C HIS A 55 9.80 12.93 -14.13
N VAL A 56 10.26 14.10 -13.74
CA VAL A 56 10.18 14.61 -12.36
C VAL A 56 9.47 15.97 -12.39
N VAL A 57 8.49 16.12 -11.51
CA VAL A 57 7.75 17.37 -11.35
C VAL A 57 8.01 17.92 -9.96
N LYS A 58 8.64 19.09 -9.87
CA LYS A 58 8.77 19.85 -8.63
C LYS A 58 7.66 20.86 -8.51
N ALA A 59 6.81 20.68 -7.50
CA ALA A 59 5.76 21.64 -7.21
C ALA A 59 6.35 23.00 -6.77
N ASP A 60 5.74 24.07 -7.24
CA ASP A 60 5.93 25.41 -6.67
C ASP A 60 4.91 25.57 -5.52
N LEU A 61 5.31 25.11 -4.34
CA LEU A 61 4.42 25.11 -3.19
C LEU A 61 4.53 26.41 -2.41
N PRO A 62 3.40 27.06 -2.10
CA PRO A 62 3.41 28.31 -1.34
C PRO A 62 3.70 28.12 0.16
N VAL A 63 3.89 26.90 0.63
CA VAL A 63 4.01 26.57 2.05
C VAL A 63 5.33 25.87 2.32
N GLN A 64 6.12 26.40 3.25
CA GLN A 64 7.22 25.65 3.87
C GLN A 64 6.60 24.63 4.82
N VAL A 65 6.69 23.36 4.45
CA VAL A 65 6.22 22.24 5.27
C VAL A 65 7.43 21.67 6.01
N GLU A 66 7.38 21.65 7.34
CA GLU A 66 8.36 20.95 8.13
C GLU A 66 8.18 19.42 7.93
N GLY A 67 9.29 18.73 7.65
CA GLY A 67 9.29 17.29 7.40
C GLY A 67 9.01 16.91 5.95
N HIS A 68 8.75 15.62 5.73
CA HIS A 68 8.39 15.11 4.42
C HIS A 68 6.85 15.14 4.23
N TRP A 69 6.44 15.29 3.01
CA TRP A 69 5.05 15.23 2.59
C TRP A 69 4.96 14.53 1.23
N PHE A 70 3.77 14.04 0.91
CA PHE A 70 3.49 13.33 -0.33
C PHE A 70 2.45 14.09 -1.14
N GLY A 71 2.55 14.02 -2.44
CA GLY A 71 1.56 14.66 -3.31
C GLY A 71 2.08 14.81 -4.73
N ASN A 72 1.16 15.19 -5.62
CA ASN A 72 1.48 15.52 -6.99
C ASN A 72 0.90 16.89 -7.34
N ALA A 73 1.77 17.85 -7.63
CA ALA A 73 1.38 19.21 -7.99
C ALA A 73 0.50 19.29 -9.25
N CYS A 74 0.63 18.32 -10.14
CA CYS A 74 -0.18 18.23 -11.36
C CYS A 74 -1.56 17.61 -11.11
N GLY A 75 -1.84 17.11 -9.90
CA GLY A 75 -3.08 16.45 -9.54
C GLY A 75 -3.24 15.06 -10.18
N ASN A 76 -2.14 14.43 -10.56
CA ASN A 76 -2.12 13.06 -11.05
C ASN A 76 -1.89 12.07 -9.90
N GLU A 77 -2.02 10.79 -10.21
CA GLU A 77 -1.75 9.71 -9.28
C GLU A 77 -0.35 9.82 -8.63
N PHE A 78 -0.29 9.57 -7.34
CA PHE A 78 0.95 9.41 -6.59
C PHE A 78 0.81 8.31 -5.56
N SER A 79 1.93 7.69 -5.20
CA SER A 79 1.97 6.59 -4.26
C SER A 79 2.84 6.89 -3.05
N VAL A 80 2.45 6.31 -1.92
CA VAL A 80 3.11 6.45 -0.63
C VAL A 80 3.38 5.06 -0.08
N PRO A 81 4.64 4.65 0.11
CA PRO A 81 4.93 3.42 0.84
C PRO A 81 4.41 3.52 2.28
N ALA A 82 3.75 2.47 2.77
CA ALA A 82 3.08 2.51 4.07
C ALA A 82 4.04 2.81 5.24
N TRP A 83 5.31 2.45 5.11
CA TRP A 83 6.34 2.67 6.14
C TRP A 83 6.89 4.11 6.16
N GLN A 84 6.58 4.93 5.14
CA GLN A 84 7.00 6.34 5.09
C GLN A 84 5.96 7.27 5.73
N PHE A 85 5.50 6.94 6.90
CA PHE A 85 4.57 7.76 7.67
C PHE A 85 5.27 8.96 8.35
N ASN A 86 4.52 10.01 8.64
CA ASN A 86 4.99 11.17 9.43
C ASN A 86 4.91 10.90 10.94
N ALA A 87 3.84 10.20 11.38
CA ALA A 87 3.67 9.80 12.77
C ALA A 87 3.04 8.42 12.86
N CYS A 88 3.44 7.67 13.89
CA CYS A 88 2.92 6.36 14.22
C CYS A 88 2.47 6.33 15.68
N HIS A 89 1.19 6.17 15.89
CA HIS A 89 0.59 6.15 17.21
C HIS A 89 0.24 4.71 17.61
N PRO A 90 0.70 4.22 18.76
CA PRO A 90 0.27 2.93 19.26
C PRO A 90 -1.18 3.01 19.71
N GLY A 91 -1.90 1.92 19.55
CA GLY A 91 -3.20 1.75 20.15
C GLY A 91 -3.12 1.12 21.55
N ARG A 92 -4.28 0.86 22.13
CA ARG A 92 -4.39 0.27 23.46
C ARG A 92 -3.81 -1.15 23.54
N TYR A 93 -3.99 -1.96 22.50
CA TYR A 93 -3.66 -3.38 22.52
C TYR A 93 -2.65 -3.80 21.44
N ALA A 94 -2.38 -2.94 20.48
CA ALA A 94 -1.46 -3.22 19.40
C ALA A 94 -0.74 -1.97 18.92
N LYS A 95 0.31 -2.18 18.12
CA LYS A 95 1.03 -1.11 17.44
C LYS A 95 1.40 -1.54 16.02
N TRP A 96 1.52 -0.58 15.13
CA TRP A 96 2.13 -0.79 13.82
C TRP A 96 3.62 -1.11 13.96
N THR A 97 4.09 -2.06 13.19
CA THR A 97 5.48 -2.54 13.18
C THR A 97 5.93 -2.70 11.74
N PHE A 98 7.13 -2.21 11.46
CA PHE A 98 7.73 -2.38 10.14
C PHE A 98 8.19 -3.83 9.94
N LEU A 99 7.80 -4.42 8.82
CA LEU A 99 8.14 -5.78 8.40
C LEU A 99 9.07 -5.66 7.20
N LEU A 100 10.37 -5.71 7.47
CA LEU A 100 11.44 -5.57 6.48
C LEU A 100 11.36 -6.70 5.44
N ASP A 101 11.71 -6.38 4.19
CA ASP A 101 11.78 -7.32 3.06
C ASP A 101 10.46 -8.06 2.76
N LEU A 102 9.34 -7.57 3.26
CA LEU A 102 8.02 -8.11 2.96
C LEU A 102 7.31 -7.26 1.91
N GLY A 103 6.60 -7.91 0.97
CA GLY A 103 5.88 -7.23 -0.10
C GLY A 103 6.74 -6.95 -1.32
N ARG A 104 6.41 -5.89 -2.07
CA ARG A 104 7.07 -5.51 -3.34
C ARG A 104 8.15 -4.45 -3.15
N GLY A 105 8.09 -3.72 -2.04
CA GLY A 105 8.99 -2.62 -1.69
C GLY A 105 10.08 -3.02 -0.69
N GLU A 106 10.51 -2.08 0.12
CA GLU A 106 11.45 -2.33 1.22
C GLU A 106 10.82 -3.09 2.38
N GLY A 107 9.49 -3.01 2.50
CA GLY A 107 8.74 -3.67 3.54
C GLY A 107 7.32 -3.13 3.66
N CYS A 108 6.60 -3.66 4.63
CA CYS A 108 5.20 -3.37 4.89
C CYS A 108 5.00 -2.95 6.34
N MET A 109 3.82 -2.40 6.64
CA MET A 109 3.38 -2.13 8.00
C MET A 109 2.39 -3.22 8.44
N GLY A 110 2.80 -4.03 9.39
CA GLY A 110 1.96 -5.02 10.06
C GLY A 110 1.66 -4.62 11.50
N LEU A 111 0.91 -5.42 12.20
CA LEU A 111 0.48 -5.15 13.57
C LEU A 111 1.06 -6.15 14.55
N SER A 112 1.43 -5.66 15.72
CA SER A 112 1.97 -6.47 16.78
C SER A 112 1.32 -6.13 18.13
N PRO A 113 0.82 -7.11 18.89
CA PRO A 113 0.73 -8.53 18.52
C PRO A 113 -0.46 -8.78 17.56
N VAL A 114 -0.32 -9.75 16.67
CA VAL A 114 -1.40 -10.19 15.76
C VAL A 114 -2.59 -10.82 16.50
N THR A 115 -2.38 -11.20 17.76
CA THR A 115 -3.41 -11.75 18.66
C THR A 115 -4.21 -10.67 19.37
N ALA A 116 -3.94 -9.39 19.12
CA ALA A 116 -4.70 -8.30 19.70
C ALA A 116 -6.18 -8.38 19.33
N PRO A 117 -7.09 -7.89 20.17
CA PRO A 117 -8.49 -7.76 19.78
C PRO A 117 -8.66 -6.71 18.68
N SER A 118 -9.77 -6.79 17.94
CA SER A 118 -10.17 -5.72 17.04
C SER A 118 -10.35 -4.40 17.80
N ALA A 119 -10.00 -3.28 17.16
CA ALA A 119 -10.27 -1.98 17.73
C ALA A 119 -11.77 -1.71 17.78
N THR A 120 -12.24 -1.23 18.92
CA THR A 120 -13.65 -0.89 19.14
C THR A 120 -13.93 0.61 18.98
N SER A 121 -12.86 1.42 19.03
CA SER A 121 -12.90 2.85 18.73
C SER A 121 -11.62 3.27 18.00
N PHE A 122 -11.67 4.37 17.26
CA PHE A 122 -10.49 4.91 16.57
C PHE A 122 -9.55 5.67 17.52
N GLU A 123 -10.01 6.06 18.69
CA GLU A 123 -9.19 6.67 19.74
C GLU A 123 -8.20 5.67 20.34
N ASP A 124 -8.63 4.41 20.45
CA ASP A 124 -7.82 3.31 20.99
C ASP A 124 -7.07 2.52 19.90
N ALA A 125 -7.32 2.84 18.62
CA ALA A 125 -6.74 2.12 17.50
C ALA A 125 -5.31 2.59 17.18
N PRO A 126 -4.37 1.68 16.86
CA PRO A 126 -3.11 2.08 16.27
C PRO A 126 -3.32 2.88 14.98
N CYS A 127 -2.59 3.99 14.83
CA CYS A 127 -2.76 4.90 13.71
C CYS A 127 -1.42 5.25 13.05
N LEU A 128 -1.42 5.30 11.71
CA LEU A 128 -0.36 5.89 10.88
C LEU A 128 -0.89 7.21 10.32
N GLU A 129 -0.06 8.26 10.38
CA GLU A 129 -0.38 9.57 9.82
C GLU A 129 0.56 9.92 8.68
N TYR A 130 -0.03 10.45 7.60
CA TYR A 130 0.69 10.89 6.40
C TYR A 130 0.31 12.32 6.09
N GLN A 131 1.31 13.19 5.85
CA GLN A 131 1.09 14.52 5.33
C GLN A 131 0.94 14.44 3.82
N VAL A 132 -0.25 14.76 3.32
CA VAL A 132 -0.61 14.61 1.89
C VAL A 132 -1.05 15.96 1.34
N TYR A 133 -0.48 16.35 0.20
CA TYR A 133 -0.83 17.59 -0.47
C TYR A 133 -1.79 17.33 -1.64
N PHE A 134 -2.95 17.97 -1.59
CA PHE A 134 -3.91 17.98 -2.68
C PHE A 134 -3.97 19.39 -3.31
N PRO A 135 -3.65 19.51 -4.62
CA PRO A 135 -3.64 20.82 -5.29
C PRO A 135 -5.03 21.36 -5.60
N LYS A 136 -6.06 20.53 -5.52
CA LYS A 136 -7.45 20.87 -5.88
C LYS A 136 -8.43 20.30 -4.88
N THR A 137 -9.60 20.95 -4.79
CA THR A 137 -10.77 20.45 -4.08
C THR A 137 -11.52 19.39 -4.91
N GLY A 138 -12.36 18.61 -4.25
CA GLY A 138 -13.26 17.63 -4.89
C GLY A 138 -12.99 16.22 -4.44
N THR A 139 -13.67 15.30 -5.09
CA THR A 139 -13.56 13.87 -4.81
C THR A 139 -12.20 13.35 -5.23
N GLN A 140 -11.53 12.70 -4.31
CA GLN A 140 -10.29 11.97 -4.52
C GLN A 140 -10.50 10.49 -4.22
N THR A 141 -9.72 9.65 -4.85
CA THR A 141 -9.73 8.21 -4.61
C THR A 141 -8.46 7.80 -3.88
N VAL A 142 -8.60 6.96 -2.85
CA VAL A 142 -7.47 6.25 -2.25
C VAL A 142 -7.59 4.76 -2.52
N CYS A 143 -6.49 4.15 -2.95
CA CYS A 143 -6.32 2.71 -3.05
C CYS A 143 -5.30 2.27 -2.00
N LEU A 144 -5.74 1.51 -1.01
CA LEU A 144 -4.89 0.94 0.04
C LEU A 144 -4.47 -0.46 -0.39
N GLY A 145 -3.18 -0.63 -0.67
CA GLY A 145 -2.59 -1.91 -1.04
C GLY A 145 -2.26 -2.72 0.21
N VAL A 146 -3.00 -3.80 0.45
CA VAL A 146 -2.76 -4.71 1.56
C VAL A 146 -2.29 -6.06 1.05
N LEU A 147 -1.41 -6.73 1.79
CA LEU A 147 -1.02 -8.09 1.46
C LEU A 147 -2.22 -9.03 1.60
N PRO A 148 -2.32 -10.07 0.76
CA PRO A 148 -3.40 -11.05 0.82
C PRO A 148 -3.22 -12.00 2.01
N THR A 149 -3.33 -11.48 3.23
CA THR A 149 -3.29 -12.25 4.47
C THR A 149 -4.53 -13.11 4.62
N GLN A 150 -4.41 -14.18 5.41
CA GLN A 150 -5.54 -15.06 5.68
C GLN A 150 -6.41 -14.50 6.81
N ASP A 151 -7.72 -14.67 6.65
CA ASP A 151 -8.68 -14.43 7.70
C ASP A 151 -8.68 -15.63 8.68
N VAL A 152 -7.84 -15.54 9.71
CA VAL A 152 -7.71 -16.60 10.72
C VAL A 152 -8.82 -16.52 11.78
N MET A 153 -9.57 -15.43 11.81
CA MET A 153 -10.70 -15.20 12.71
C MET A 153 -11.94 -14.76 11.89
N PRO A 154 -12.62 -15.69 11.20
CA PRO A 154 -13.67 -15.37 10.22
C PRO A 154 -14.81 -14.49 10.73
N GLU A 155 -15.09 -14.53 12.04
CA GLU A 155 -16.15 -13.72 12.66
C GLU A 155 -15.76 -12.25 12.79
N ARG A 156 -14.48 -11.92 12.68
CA ARG A 156 -13.91 -10.61 12.95
C ARG A 156 -13.73 -9.76 11.67
N GLY A 157 -13.15 -10.33 10.64
CA GLY A 157 -12.85 -9.66 9.40
C GLY A 157 -11.37 -9.31 9.21
N LEU A 158 -11.05 -8.71 8.06
CA LEU A 158 -9.73 -8.16 7.73
C LEU A 158 -9.94 -6.68 7.42
N ARG A 159 -10.11 -5.84 8.45
CA ARG A 159 -10.53 -4.47 8.30
C ARG A 159 -9.44 -3.49 8.70
N LEU A 160 -9.38 -2.40 7.96
CA LEU A 160 -8.71 -1.17 8.32
C LEU A 160 -9.65 0.02 8.09
N ALA A 161 -9.30 1.19 8.61
CA ALA A 161 -10.07 2.39 8.37
C ALA A 161 -9.15 3.55 8.01
N PHE A 162 -9.71 4.58 7.38
CA PHE A 162 -8.98 5.80 7.08
C PHE A 162 -9.83 7.06 7.32
N GLY A 163 -9.16 8.18 7.48
CA GLY A 163 -9.77 9.49 7.62
C GLY A 163 -8.86 10.61 7.13
N LEU A 164 -9.44 11.78 6.92
CA LEU A 164 -8.72 12.98 6.50
C LEU A 164 -9.02 14.11 7.52
N ASP A 165 -7.97 14.78 8.03
CA ASP A 165 -8.05 15.95 8.95
C ASP A 165 -8.97 15.75 10.17
N GLY A 166 -9.07 14.51 10.67
CA GLY A 166 -10.00 14.16 11.73
C GLY A 166 -11.47 14.03 11.30
N GLY A 167 -11.73 14.07 9.97
CA GLY A 167 -13.05 13.89 9.38
C GLY A 167 -13.58 12.45 9.45
N ILE A 168 -14.57 12.15 8.64
CA ILE A 168 -15.28 10.87 8.63
C ILE A 168 -14.30 9.73 8.34
N VAL A 169 -14.20 8.81 9.29
CA VAL A 169 -13.42 7.58 9.15
C VAL A 169 -14.27 6.56 8.40
N ARG A 170 -13.70 6.00 7.33
CA ARG A 170 -14.31 4.89 6.57
C ARG A 170 -13.59 3.60 6.87
N THR A 171 -14.35 2.55 7.15
CA THR A 171 -13.82 1.20 7.33
C THR A 171 -13.94 0.43 6.03
N LEU A 172 -12.86 -0.25 5.66
CA LEU A 172 -12.76 -1.13 4.51
C LEU A 172 -12.44 -2.54 4.98
N ASP A 173 -13.05 -3.54 4.36
CA ASP A 173 -12.80 -4.96 4.65
C ASP A 173 -12.11 -5.61 3.45
N ALA A 174 -10.92 -6.15 3.66
CA ALA A 174 -10.15 -6.85 2.65
C ALA A 174 -10.83 -8.14 2.17
N ARG A 175 -11.87 -8.61 2.84
CA ARG A 175 -12.71 -9.74 2.40
C ARG A 175 -13.84 -9.31 1.47
N GLN A 176 -14.04 -8.01 1.23
CA GLN A 176 -15.12 -7.54 0.38
C GLN A 176 -15.03 -8.21 -1.01
N GLY A 177 -16.10 -8.85 -1.42
CA GLY A 177 -16.16 -9.63 -2.67
C GLY A 177 -15.65 -11.08 -2.55
N PHE A 178 -15.12 -11.48 -1.38
CA PHE A 178 -14.77 -12.86 -1.14
C PHE A 178 -16.04 -13.69 -0.84
N VAL A 179 -16.24 -14.75 -1.59
CA VAL A 179 -17.29 -15.73 -1.33
C VAL A 179 -16.65 -17.00 -0.80
N ASP A 180 -16.96 -17.35 0.45
CA ASP A 180 -16.52 -18.61 1.03
C ASP A 180 -17.21 -19.78 0.33
N THR A 181 -16.46 -20.47 -0.51
CA THR A 181 -16.92 -21.66 -1.23
C THR A 181 -16.78 -22.95 -0.44
N PHE A 182 -16.22 -22.88 0.77
CA PHE A 182 -16.10 -24.02 1.66
C PHE A 182 -17.37 -24.31 2.47
N SER A 183 -18.47 -23.62 2.21
CA SER A 183 -19.80 -23.94 2.76
C SER A 183 -20.21 -25.41 2.56
N GLU A 184 -19.63 -26.10 1.57
CA GLU A 184 -19.78 -27.54 1.37
C GLU A 184 -19.23 -28.39 2.53
N TYR A 185 -18.31 -27.84 3.31
CA TYR A 185 -17.71 -28.46 4.49
C TYR A 185 -18.35 -28.04 5.81
N THR A 186 -19.55 -27.51 5.77
CA THR A 186 -20.31 -27.20 6.99
C THR A 186 -20.49 -28.44 7.87
N PRO A 187 -20.58 -28.30 9.19
CA PRO A 187 -20.82 -29.42 10.09
C PRO A 187 -21.99 -30.30 9.72
N LYS A 188 -22.99 -29.73 9.02
CA LYS A 188 -24.15 -30.45 8.51
C LYS A 188 -23.81 -31.39 7.34
N ASN A 189 -22.86 -30.99 6.49
CA ASN A 189 -22.41 -31.80 5.34
C ASN A 189 -21.35 -32.81 5.75
N LEU A 190 -20.50 -32.48 6.72
CA LEU A 190 -19.53 -33.42 7.33
C LEU A 190 -20.21 -34.57 8.06
N LYS A 191 -21.37 -34.34 8.69
CA LYS A 191 -22.18 -35.42 9.31
C LYS A 191 -22.75 -36.41 8.29
N LYS A 192 -23.03 -35.98 7.06
CA LYS A 192 -23.54 -36.82 5.98
C LYS A 192 -22.45 -37.60 5.24
N SER A 193 -21.20 -37.22 5.40
CA SER A 193 -20.08 -37.86 4.71
C SER A 193 -18.86 -37.89 5.62
N PRO A 194 -18.81 -38.88 6.54
CA PRO A 194 -17.74 -39.02 7.55
C PRO A 194 -16.37 -39.28 6.95
N LYS A 195 -16.26 -39.56 5.65
CA LYS A 195 -14.99 -39.57 4.94
C LYS A 195 -14.69 -38.17 4.51
N LEU A 196 -13.62 -37.57 5.02
CA LEU A 196 -13.01 -36.36 4.51
C LEU A 196 -12.88 -36.51 2.99
N LYS A 197 -13.77 -35.84 2.26
CA LYS A 197 -13.61 -35.72 0.82
C LYS A 197 -12.36 -34.85 0.60
N PRO A 198 -11.47 -35.26 -0.31
CA PRO A 198 -10.38 -34.42 -0.68
C PRO A 198 -10.92 -33.05 -1.10
N LEU A 199 -10.24 -31.98 -0.71
CA LEU A 199 -10.52 -30.62 -1.16
C LEU A 199 -10.74 -30.63 -2.68
N PRO A 200 -11.80 -29.98 -3.18
CA PRO A 200 -12.00 -29.89 -4.61
C PRO A 200 -10.74 -29.32 -5.28
N PRO A 201 -10.41 -29.75 -6.49
CA PRO A 201 -9.25 -29.20 -7.19
C PRO A 201 -9.30 -27.68 -7.20
N ARG A 202 -8.17 -27.05 -6.88
CA ARG A 202 -8.04 -25.60 -6.74
C ARG A 202 -8.65 -24.80 -7.89
N ASN A 203 -8.59 -25.32 -9.10
CA ASN A 203 -9.19 -24.77 -10.32
C ASN A 203 -10.74 -24.73 -10.29
N LYS A 204 -11.41 -25.65 -9.60
CA LYS A 204 -12.86 -25.55 -9.41
C LYS A 204 -13.23 -24.49 -8.38
N THR A 205 -12.46 -24.37 -7.34
CA THR A 205 -12.64 -23.34 -6.31
C THR A 205 -12.41 -21.95 -6.89
N LEU A 206 -11.38 -21.76 -7.73
CA LEU A 206 -11.10 -20.50 -8.42
C LEU A 206 -12.23 -20.06 -9.38
N LYS A 207 -12.96 -20.97 -9.99
CA LYS A 207 -14.13 -20.65 -10.82
C LYS A 207 -15.34 -20.20 -10.00
N LEU A 208 -15.44 -20.61 -8.76
CA LEU A 208 -16.55 -20.26 -7.86
C LEU A 208 -16.33 -18.90 -7.16
N ILE A 209 -15.08 -18.45 -7.03
CA ILE A 209 -14.73 -17.16 -6.46
C ILE A 209 -14.69 -16.12 -7.58
N ASN A 210 -15.85 -15.69 -8.02
CA ASN A 210 -16.03 -14.55 -8.93
C ASN A 210 -15.06 -14.49 -10.13
N GLY A 211 -14.78 -15.65 -10.68
CA GLY A 211 -13.92 -15.79 -11.83
C GLY A 211 -12.41 -15.70 -11.50
N ASP A 212 -11.64 -16.07 -12.49
CA ASP A 212 -10.18 -16.15 -12.42
C ASP A 212 -9.48 -14.80 -12.08
N GLY A 213 -10.24 -13.69 -12.08
CA GLY A 213 -9.69 -12.33 -11.92
C GLY A 213 -9.26 -12.00 -10.49
N PHE A 214 -10.04 -12.38 -9.49
CA PHE A 214 -9.78 -12.00 -8.11
C PHE A 214 -8.47 -12.61 -7.56
N CYS A 215 -8.35 -13.93 -7.60
CA CYS A 215 -7.12 -14.60 -7.14
C CYS A 215 -5.94 -14.37 -8.09
N ARG A 216 -6.21 -14.16 -9.37
CA ARG A 216 -5.16 -13.94 -10.35
C ARG A 216 -4.44 -12.63 -10.12
N ASN A 217 -5.15 -11.54 -9.87
CA ASN A 217 -4.56 -10.25 -9.58
C ASN A 217 -3.75 -10.28 -8.27
N GLU A 218 -4.27 -10.91 -7.22
CA GLU A 218 -3.54 -11.06 -5.95
C GLU A 218 -2.27 -11.90 -6.09
N ILE A 219 -2.26 -12.93 -6.94
CA ILE A 219 -1.06 -13.73 -7.19
C ILE A 219 -0.01 -12.94 -7.98
N PHE A 220 -0.42 -12.15 -8.97
CA PHE A 220 0.51 -11.40 -9.80
C PHE A 220 1.04 -10.16 -9.09
N ASP A 221 0.18 -9.44 -8.38
CA ASP A 221 0.56 -8.18 -7.74
C ASP A 221 1.05 -8.37 -6.30
N ASN A 222 0.75 -9.52 -5.70
CA ASN A 222 0.92 -9.79 -4.27
C ASN A 222 0.23 -8.74 -3.37
N LEU A 223 -0.77 -8.06 -3.92
CA LEU A 223 -1.57 -7.04 -3.25
C LEU A 223 -3.06 -7.22 -3.52
N ARG A 224 -3.84 -6.88 -2.52
CA ARG A 224 -5.26 -6.60 -2.64
C ARG A 224 -5.48 -5.11 -2.48
N TRP A 225 -6.13 -4.50 -3.45
CA TRP A 225 -6.44 -3.08 -3.44
C TRP A 225 -7.82 -2.82 -2.83
N LEU A 226 -7.83 -2.02 -1.79
CA LEU A 226 -9.05 -1.53 -1.15
C LEU A 226 -9.26 -0.08 -1.57
N THR A 227 -10.25 0.15 -2.41
CA THR A 227 -10.48 1.45 -3.02
C THR A 227 -11.66 2.16 -2.34
N ALA A 228 -11.49 3.45 -2.06
CA ALA A 228 -12.55 4.30 -1.54
C ALA A 228 -12.37 5.75 -2.00
N GLU A 229 -13.49 6.46 -2.07
CA GLU A 229 -13.53 7.89 -2.38
C GLU A 229 -13.68 8.71 -1.09
N PHE A 230 -13.12 9.91 -1.10
CA PHE A 230 -13.25 10.90 -0.04
C PHE A 230 -13.20 12.32 -0.63
N GLU A 231 -13.72 13.30 0.10
CA GLU A 231 -13.77 14.68 -0.34
C GLU A 231 -12.62 15.50 0.26
N VAL A 232 -11.97 16.28 -0.60
CA VAL A 232 -11.01 17.32 -0.23
C VAL A 232 -11.72 18.68 -0.31
N GLU A 233 -12.00 19.28 0.83
CA GLU A 233 -12.75 20.53 0.90
C GLU A 233 -11.92 21.76 0.53
N LYS A 234 -10.61 21.72 0.77
CA LYS A 234 -9.67 22.83 0.50
C LYS A 234 -8.40 22.29 -0.14
N PRO A 235 -7.80 23.01 -1.10
CA PRO A 235 -6.47 22.63 -1.58
C PRO A 235 -5.43 22.90 -0.49
N GLY A 236 -4.39 22.11 -0.44
CA GLY A 236 -3.30 22.26 0.52
C GLY A 236 -2.82 20.96 1.14
N LEU A 237 -2.14 21.11 2.26
CA LEU A 237 -1.62 20.00 3.03
C LEU A 237 -2.69 19.49 3.99
N HIS A 238 -2.86 18.16 4.01
CA HIS A 238 -3.84 17.45 4.81
C HIS A 238 -3.17 16.32 5.58
N THR A 239 -3.76 15.93 6.70
CA THR A 239 -3.34 14.76 7.45
C THR A 239 -4.24 13.57 7.12
N PHE A 240 -3.70 12.63 6.34
CA PHE A 240 -4.37 11.38 6.04
C PHE A 240 -3.99 10.34 7.10
N LYS A 241 -4.98 9.67 7.66
CA LYS A 241 -4.78 8.70 8.76
C LYS A 241 -5.24 7.32 8.35
N VAL A 242 -4.46 6.30 8.69
CA VAL A 242 -4.84 4.88 8.54
C VAL A 242 -4.88 4.24 9.92
N TYR A 243 -6.03 3.68 10.26
CA TYR A 243 -6.28 3.03 11.54
C TYR A 243 -6.37 1.52 11.37
N MET A 244 -5.82 0.80 12.31
CA MET A 244 -6.13 -0.61 12.48
C MET A 244 -7.58 -0.77 12.92
N VAL A 245 -8.27 -1.75 12.33
CA VAL A 245 -9.50 -2.32 12.90
C VAL A 245 -9.22 -3.76 13.32
N ASP A 246 -8.68 -4.57 12.44
CA ASP A 246 -8.29 -5.96 12.73
C ASP A 246 -6.77 -6.15 12.60
N PRO A 247 -6.13 -6.93 13.50
CA PRO A 247 -4.66 -6.99 13.59
C PRO A 247 -3.97 -7.84 12.52
N GLU A 248 -4.72 -8.60 11.72
CA GLU A 248 -4.14 -9.44 10.65
C GLU A 248 -3.88 -8.68 9.36
N ILE A 249 -4.25 -7.40 9.29
CA ILE A 249 -4.00 -6.53 8.14
C ILE A 249 -2.51 -6.20 8.04
N VAL A 250 -1.99 -6.25 6.81
CA VAL A 250 -0.63 -5.81 6.48
C VAL A 250 -0.72 -4.81 5.33
N LEU A 251 -0.38 -3.56 5.60
CA LEU A 251 -0.45 -2.45 4.66
C LEU A 251 0.91 -2.25 3.99
N GLU A 252 0.95 -2.23 2.67
CA GLU A 252 2.18 -2.00 1.90
C GLU A 252 2.25 -0.61 1.30
N GLN A 253 1.14 -0.12 0.73
CA GLN A 253 1.17 1.08 -0.08
C GLN A 253 -0.19 1.80 -0.06
N LEU A 254 -0.13 3.13 -0.16
CA LEU A 254 -1.27 3.99 -0.44
C LEU A 254 -1.08 4.59 -1.84
N VAL A 255 -2.14 4.63 -2.64
CA VAL A 255 -2.15 5.31 -3.95
C VAL A 255 -3.32 6.28 -3.96
N PHE A 256 -3.06 7.52 -4.31
CA PHE A 256 -4.05 8.59 -4.42
C PHE A 256 -4.22 8.99 -5.88
N ASN A 257 -5.49 9.17 -6.28
CA ASN A 257 -5.85 9.57 -7.64
C ASN A 257 -7.04 10.53 -7.63
#